data_3903242593356f584625070bb4aa6a64
#
_entry.id   3903242593356f584625070bb4aa6a64
#
_cell.length_a   1.000
_cell.length_b   1.000
_cell.length_c   1.000
_cell.angle_alpha   90.00
_cell.angle_beta   90.00
_cell.angle_gamma   90.00
#
_symmetry.space_group_name_H-M   'P 1'
#
loop_
_entity.id
_entity.type
_entity.pdbx_description
1 polymer ?
#
loop_
_entity_poly.entity_id
_entity_poly.type
_entity_poly.pdbx_seq_one_letter_code
_entity_poly.pdbx_strand_id
1 'polypeptide(L)'
;MPFINTKTTVSLSKSKKDSLTAEICRITRECLGKGENWVMTGFEDNASLFFQGDSAAVAYVEVKSFGTPSAAGTSQMTGKLCHLLSGELSIPADHIYVAYYPTDNWGWNGSNF
;
A
#
# COMPACT_ATOMS: atom_id res chain seq x y z
N MET A 1 -9.58 8.79 -4.45
CA MET A 1 -9.02 9.24 -3.15
C MET A 1 -8.49 8.07 -2.34
N PRO A 2 -7.38 7.49 -2.67
CA PRO A 2 -6.79 6.46 -1.82
C PRO A 2 -5.57 6.95 -1.06
N PHE A 3 -5.37 6.36 0.11
CA PHE A 3 -4.14 6.47 0.88
C PHE A 3 -3.57 5.06 1.06
N ILE A 4 -2.38 4.84 0.55
CA ILE A 4 -1.69 3.55 0.66
C ILE A 4 -0.50 3.73 1.59
N ASN A 5 -0.56 3.11 2.76
CA ASN A 5 0.48 3.20 3.77
C ASN A 5 1.18 1.86 3.92
N THR A 6 2.49 1.85 3.78
CA THR A 6 3.32 0.66 3.91
C THR A 6 4.12 0.73 5.20
N LYS A 7 3.84 -0.19 6.11
CA LYS A 7 4.63 -0.39 7.33
C LYS A 7 5.55 -1.59 7.10
N THR A 8 6.84 -1.43 7.37
CA THR A 8 7.79 -2.51 7.15
C THR A 8 8.96 -2.44 8.14
N THR A 9 9.52 -3.60 8.44
CA THR A 9 10.75 -3.71 9.22
C THR A 9 11.98 -3.26 8.42
N VAL A 10 11.89 -3.26 7.08
CA VAL A 10 13.00 -2.91 6.19
C VAL A 10 13.22 -1.40 6.23
N SER A 11 14.47 -0.95 6.25
CA SER A 11 14.80 0.46 6.14
C SER A 11 14.74 0.90 4.69
N LEU A 12 14.11 2.05 4.42
CA LEU A 12 13.91 2.57 3.08
C LEU A 12 14.61 3.92 2.92
N SER A 13 15.43 4.05 1.88
CA SER A 13 16.00 5.33 1.50
C SER A 13 14.93 6.21 0.86
N LYS A 14 15.17 7.52 0.78
CA LYS A 14 14.26 8.42 0.06
C LYS A 14 14.11 8.00 -1.40
N SER A 15 15.19 7.63 -2.04
CA SER A 15 15.18 7.15 -3.43
C SER A 15 14.29 5.91 -3.58
N LYS A 16 14.35 4.98 -2.65
CA LYS A 16 13.50 3.79 -2.67
C LYS A 16 12.04 4.16 -2.45
N LYS A 17 11.76 5.08 -1.53
CA LYS A 17 10.38 5.55 -1.29
C LYS A 17 9.81 6.24 -2.54
N ASP A 18 10.60 7.04 -3.23
CA ASP A 18 10.17 7.69 -4.46
C ASP A 18 9.84 6.66 -5.55
N SER A 19 10.71 5.68 -5.71
CA SER A 19 10.53 4.59 -6.68
C SER A 19 9.27 3.76 -6.37
N LEU A 20 9.10 3.36 -5.11
CA LEU A 20 7.93 2.61 -4.67
C LEU A 20 6.64 3.42 -4.84
N THR A 21 6.68 4.73 -4.56
CA THR A 21 5.52 5.60 -4.74
C THR A 21 5.05 5.60 -6.19
N ALA A 22 5.98 5.73 -7.15
CA ALA A 22 5.62 5.71 -8.57
C ALA A 22 4.93 4.39 -8.95
N GLU A 23 5.46 3.27 -8.49
CA GLU A 23 4.88 1.96 -8.78
C GLU A 23 3.54 1.74 -8.07
N ILE A 24 3.41 2.17 -6.82
CA ILE A 24 2.15 2.06 -6.07
C ILE A 24 1.06 2.91 -6.74
N CYS A 25 1.39 4.11 -7.20
CA CYS A 25 0.44 4.95 -7.94
C CYS A 25 -0.02 4.27 -9.22
N ARG A 26 0.90 3.67 -9.96
CA ARG A 26 0.57 2.94 -11.20
C ARG A 26 -0.36 1.76 -10.90
N ILE A 27 -0.03 0.97 -9.88
CA ILE A 27 -0.84 -0.18 -9.46
C ILE A 27 -2.24 0.26 -9.04
N THR A 28 -2.34 1.34 -8.28
CA THR A 28 -3.62 1.87 -7.80
C THR A 28 -4.49 2.31 -8.98
N ARG A 29 -3.91 2.98 -9.96
CA ARG A 29 -4.62 3.37 -11.18
C ARG A 29 -5.13 2.14 -11.94
N GLU A 30 -4.27 1.16 -12.14
CA GLU A 30 -4.63 -0.04 -12.90
C GLU A 30 -5.70 -0.90 -12.22
N CYS A 31 -5.61 -1.04 -10.90
CA CYS A 31 -6.46 -1.98 -10.15
C CYS A 31 -7.72 -1.34 -9.57
N LEU A 32 -7.66 -0.08 -9.16
CA LEU A 32 -8.77 0.62 -8.51
C LEU A 32 -9.35 1.74 -9.36
N GLY A 33 -8.74 2.07 -10.49
CA GLY A 33 -9.21 3.17 -11.34
C GLY A 33 -9.05 4.55 -10.73
N LYS A 34 -8.14 4.71 -9.76
CA LYS A 34 -7.90 6.00 -9.09
C LYS A 34 -6.70 6.69 -9.72
N GLY A 35 -6.91 7.91 -10.22
CA GLY A 35 -5.87 8.70 -10.87
C GLY A 35 -4.73 9.06 -9.92
N GLU A 36 -3.53 9.15 -10.44
CA GLU A 36 -2.31 9.39 -9.66
C GLU A 36 -2.36 10.71 -8.88
N ASN A 37 -3.08 11.72 -9.40
CA ASN A 37 -3.25 13.01 -8.73
C ASN A 37 -3.95 12.91 -7.37
N TRP A 38 -4.63 11.79 -7.11
CA TRP A 38 -5.44 11.60 -5.91
C TRP A 38 -4.83 10.59 -4.95
N VAL A 39 -3.73 9.95 -5.33
CA VAL A 39 -3.10 8.92 -4.51
C VAL A 39 -2.14 9.56 -3.52
N MET A 40 -2.35 9.26 -2.25
CA MET A 40 -1.39 9.58 -1.19
C MET A 40 -0.69 8.31 -0.77
N THR A 41 0.64 8.33 -0.71
CA THR A 41 1.43 7.20 -0.20
C THR A 41 2.11 7.59 1.10
N GLY A 42 2.24 6.62 1.99
CA GLY A 42 2.99 6.78 3.22
C GLY A 42 3.89 5.58 3.45
N PHE A 43 4.97 5.80 4.18
CA PHE A 43 5.91 4.75 4.56
C PHE A 43 6.27 4.89 6.02
N GLU A 44 6.13 3.80 6.76
CA GLU A 44 6.63 3.66 8.12
C GLU A 44 7.67 2.55 8.07
N ASP A 45 8.89 2.90 7.75
CA ASP A 45 9.98 1.95 7.59
C ASP A 45 10.74 1.76 8.91
N ASN A 46 11.61 0.76 8.93
CA ASN A 46 12.38 0.40 10.11
C ASN A 46 11.48 0.24 11.34
N ALA A 47 10.27 -0.29 11.13
CA ALA A 47 9.28 -0.46 12.17
C ALA A 47 9.52 -1.75 12.95
N SER A 48 9.03 -1.79 14.18
CA SER A 48 9.11 -2.97 15.03
C SER A 48 7.86 -3.83 14.79
N LEU A 49 7.97 -4.78 13.88
CA LEU A 49 6.88 -5.68 13.49
C LEU A 49 7.33 -7.13 13.65
N PHE A 50 6.42 -7.95 14.12
CA PHE A 50 6.66 -9.38 14.30
C PHE A 50 5.57 -10.16 13.58
N PHE A 51 5.96 -11.19 12.85
CA PHE A 51 5.04 -12.07 12.18
C PHE A 51 5.41 -13.52 12.50
N GLN A 52 4.45 -14.31 12.93
CA GLN A 52 4.67 -15.68 13.40
C GLN A 52 5.72 -15.76 14.52
N GLY A 53 5.73 -14.74 15.39
CA GLY A 53 6.68 -14.67 16.50
C GLY A 53 8.10 -14.30 16.10
N ASP A 54 8.34 -13.90 14.86
CA ASP A 54 9.67 -13.59 14.33
C ASP A 54 9.69 -12.14 13.83
N SER A 55 10.87 -11.50 13.98
CA SER A 55 11.13 -10.13 13.51
C SER A 55 11.80 -10.11 12.13
N ALA A 56 11.71 -11.19 11.34
CA ALA A 56 12.20 -11.21 9.97
C ALA A 56 11.52 -10.15 9.11
N ALA A 57 12.02 -9.94 7.88
CA ALA A 57 11.47 -8.95 6.96
C ALA A 57 9.97 -9.18 6.74
N VAL A 58 9.16 -8.14 7.01
CA VAL A 58 7.70 -8.19 6.94
C VAL A 58 7.16 -6.84 6.51
N ALA A 59 6.00 -6.84 5.88
CA ALA A 59 5.29 -5.61 5.53
C ALA A 59 3.80 -5.75 5.77
N TYR A 60 3.18 -4.66 6.18
CA TYR A 60 1.73 -4.50 6.27
C TYR A 60 1.32 -3.28 5.48
N VAL A 61 0.51 -3.48 4.44
CA VAL A 61 0.05 -2.41 3.57
C VAL A 61 -1.43 -2.14 3.87
N GLU A 62 -1.74 -0.89 4.16
CA GLU A 62 -3.10 -0.42 4.38
C GLU A 62 -3.54 0.38 3.14
N VAL A 63 -4.65 -0.03 2.54
CA VAL A 63 -5.24 0.67 1.40
C VAL A 63 -6.57 1.24 1.85
N LYS A 64 -6.59 2.56 2.07
CA LYS A 64 -7.80 3.29 2.48
C LYS A 64 -8.32 4.06 1.28
N SER A 65 -9.61 3.97 1.01
CA SER A 65 -10.16 4.60 -0.19
C SER A 65 -11.59 5.07 0.01
N PHE A 66 -11.97 6.07 -0.78
CA PHE A 66 -13.35 6.51 -0.90
C PHE A 66 -14.10 5.54 -1.80
N GLY A 67 -15.26 5.07 -1.32
CA GLY A 67 -16.06 4.08 -2.03
C GLY A 67 -15.52 2.66 -1.87
N THR A 68 -16.28 1.69 -2.32
CA THR A 68 -15.93 0.27 -2.19
C THR A 68 -15.33 -0.23 -3.50
N PRO A 69 -14.04 -0.62 -3.52
CA PRO A 69 -13.46 -1.20 -4.72
C PRO A 69 -14.03 -2.59 -4.99
N SER A 70 -13.91 -3.04 -6.24
CA SER A 70 -14.36 -4.38 -6.63
C SER A 70 -13.46 -5.46 -6.01
N ALA A 71 -14.02 -6.64 -5.79
CA ALA A 71 -13.25 -7.78 -5.31
C ALA A 71 -12.13 -8.17 -6.28
N ALA A 72 -12.39 -8.08 -7.59
CA ALA A 72 -11.39 -8.34 -8.61
C ALA A 72 -10.25 -7.32 -8.55
N GLY A 73 -10.57 -6.04 -8.36
CA GLY A 73 -9.58 -4.97 -8.27
C GLY A 73 -8.68 -5.12 -7.05
N THR A 74 -9.26 -5.39 -5.88
CA THR A 74 -8.46 -5.58 -4.66
C THR A 74 -7.58 -6.82 -4.75
N SER A 75 -8.10 -7.90 -5.32
CA SER A 75 -7.32 -9.14 -5.50
C SER A 75 -6.11 -8.91 -6.42
N GLN A 76 -6.31 -8.20 -7.54
CA GLN A 76 -5.21 -7.85 -8.43
C GLN A 76 -4.19 -6.95 -7.74
N MET A 77 -4.67 -5.97 -7.01
CA MET A 77 -3.79 -5.03 -6.28
C MET A 77 -2.94 -5.75 -5.25
N THR A 78 -3.52 -6.67 -4.49
CA THR A 78 -2.77 -7.48 -3.52
C THR A 78 -1.64 -8.23 -4.20
N GLY A 79 -1.94 -8.90 -5.31
CA GLY A 79 -0.91 -9.63 -6.07
C GLY A 79 0.23 -8.74 -6.55
N LYS A 80 -0.11 -7.58 -7.09
CA LYS A 80 0.89 -6.64 -7.62
C LYS A 80 1.71 -5.99 -6.51
N LEU A 81 1.09 -5.63 -5.39
CA LEU A 81 1.80 -5.06 -4.24
C LEU A 81 2.75 -6.08 -3.62
N CYS A 82 2.30 -7.31 -3.45
CA CYS A 82 3.16 -8.38 -2.92
C CYS A 82 4.35 -8.62 -3.85
N HIS A 83 4.12 -8.68 -5.15
CA HIS A 83 5.19 -8.85 -6.14
C HIS A 83 6.19 -7.68 -6.09
N LEU A 84 5.70 -6.46 -6.02
CA LEU A 84 6.53 -5.26 -5.93
C LEU A 84 7.42 -5.29 -4.67
N LEU A 85 6.82 -5.48 -3.51
CA LEU A 85 7.55 -5.42 -2.24
C LEU A 85 8.50 -6.61 -2.10
N SER A 86 8.11 -7.79 -2.57
CA SER A 86 8.98 -8.96 -2.56
C SER A 86 10.19 -8.76 -3.45
N GLY A 87 9.99 -8.22 -4.65
CA GLY A 87 11.08 -7.97 -5.60
C GLY A 87 12.01 -6.84 -5.17
N GLU A 88 11.44 -5.73 -4.68
CA GLU A 88 12.22 -4.54 -4.36
C GLU A 88 12.84 -4.55 -2.97
N LEU A 89 12.22 -5.23 -2.01
CA LEU A 89 12.65 -5.21 -0.60
C LEU A 89 13.08 -6.57 -0.09
N SER A 90 13.04 -7.60 -0.93
CA SER A 90 13.39 -8.98 -0.55
C SER A 90 12.54 -9.48 0.63
N ILE A 91 11.27 -9.07 0.71
CA ILE A 91 10.35 -9.56 1.71
C ILE A 91 9.64 -10.79 1.11
N PRO A 92 9.63 -11.95 1.79
CA PRO A 92 8.87 -13.09 1.29
C PRO A 92 7.39 -12.73 1.12
N ALA A 93 6.77 -13.16 0.05
CA ALA A 93 5.38 -12.78 -0.25
C ALA A 93 4.42 -13.23 0.85
N ASP A 94 4.70 -14.34 1.52
CA ASP A 94 3.91 -14.84 2.64
C ASP A 94 4.14 -14.06 3.96
N HIS A 95 5.00 -13.06 3.94
CA HIS A 95 5.25 -12.13 5.06
C HIS A 95 4.69 -10.73 4.76
N ILE A 96 3.79 -10.63 3.79
CA ILE A 96 3.18 -9.36 3.41
C ILE A 96 1.67 -9.46 3.58
N TYR A 97 1.09 -8.59 4.40
CA TYR A 97 -0.35 -8.41 4.49
C TYR A 97 -0.76 -7.16 3.72
N VAL A 98 -1.89 -7.24 3.03
CA VAL A 98 -2.53 -6.08 2.40
C VAL A 98 -3.98 -6.07 2.86
N ALA A 99 -4.41 -4.97 3.46
CA ALA A 99 -5.77 -4.83 3.95
C ALA A 99 -6.43 -3.59 3.36
N TYR A 100 -7.74 -3.65 3.14
CA TYR A 100 -8.52 -2.61 2.47
C TYR A 100 -9.56 -2.04 3.41
N TYR A 101 -9.62 -0.71 3.48
CA TYR A 101 -10.48 0.03 4.38
C TYR A 101 -11.29 1.05 3.56
N PRO A 102 -12.42 0.65 2.98
CA PRO A 102 -13.27 1.58 2.25
C PRO A 102 -14.06 2.46 3.21
N THR A 103 -14.37 3.67 2.76
CA THR A 103 -15.24 4.56 3.52
C THR A 103 -16.08 5.40 2.57
N ASP A 104 -17.31 5.74 3.01
CA ASP A 104 -18.16 6.70 2.29
C ASP A 104 -17.95 8.14 2.80
N ASN A 105 -17.12 8.32 3.81
CA ASN A 105 -16.85 9.61 4.44
C ASN A 105 -15.42 10.04 4.21
N TRP A 106 -15.18 10.72 3.11
CA TRP A 106 -13.85 11.19 2.73
C TRP A 106 -13.89 12.69 2.49
N GLY A 107 -13.03 13.43 3.20
CA GLY A 107 -12.93 14.88 3.09
C GLY A 107 -11.72 15.28 2.26
N TRP A 108 -11.92 16.30 1.45
CA TRP A 108 -10.87 16.93 0.67
C TRP A 108 -11.24 18.39 0.42
N ASN A 109 -10.26 19.26 0.50
CA ASN A 109 -10.40 20.69 0.21
C ASN A 109 -11.56 21.35 1.00
N GLY A 110 -11.73 20.93 2.26
CA GLY A 110 -12.67 21.55 3.18
C GLY A 110 -14.09 20.99 3.16
N SER A 111 -14.38 19.97 2.37
CA SER A 111 -15.69 19.32 2.38
C SER A 111 -15.59 17.84 2.05
N ASN A 112 -16.65 17.10 2.34
CA ASN A 112 -16.72 15.68 2.04
C ASN A 112 -17.33 15.46 0.65
N PHE A 113 -16.94 14.36 0.07
CA PHE A 113 -17.53 13.90 -1.19
C PHE A 113 -18.95 13.37 -1.01
#